data_28a8985d3f13bf869235654c42bdb117
#
_entry.id   28a8985d3f13bf869235654c42bdb117
#
_cell.length_a   1.000
_cell.length_b   1.000
_cell.length_c   1.000
_cell.angle_alpha   90.00
_cell.angle_beta   90.00
_cell.angle_gamma   90.00
#
_symmetry.space_group_name_H-M   'P 1'
#
loop_
_entity.id
_entity.type
_entity.pdbx_description
1 polymer ?
#
loop_
_entity_poly.entity_id
_entity_poly.type
_entity_poly.pdbx_seq_one_letter_code
_entity_poly.pdbx_strand_id
1 'polypeptide(L)'
;MAKLTLITGGAKSGKSEVAEDMYANEHGVCYIATSVIRANQDSEMKLKIKKHRQRRPADWTTEERYKDVSIFVLMNDYQKYLLDDATMMTTNLFFDLVAKMYNDFPGNVDEDIEQMNKDEIESIQTTILQEFSKVVDSLQRTDQEMTIVTNEVGLGLVPASKESRILRDTYGLVNQLLAKKS
;
A
#
# COMPACT_ATOMS: atom_id res chain seq x y z
N MET A 1 -3.42 -20.04 -12.34
CA MET A 1 -2.04 -19.72 -11.86
C MET A 1 -2.06 -18.37 -11.22
N ALA A 2 -1.55 -18.27 -10.00
CA ALA A 2 -1.42 -16.99 -9.30
C ALA A 2 -0.65 -15.98 -10.17
N LYS A 3 -1.16 -14.76 -10.24
CA LYS A 3 -0.57 -13.69 -11.06
C LYS A 3 -0.48 -12.41 -10.26
N LEU A 4 0.70 -11.83 -10.21
CA LEU A 4 0.92 -10.50 -9.69
C LEU A 4 1.21 -9.55 -10.86
N THR A 5 0.49 -8.44 -10.92
CA THR A 5 0.73 -7.35 -11.87
C THR A 5 1.07 -6.09 -11.09
N LEU A 6 2.15 -5.42 -11.46
CA LEU A 6 2.56 -4.16 -10.84
C LEU A 6 2.34 -2.99 -11.81
N ILE A 7 1.62 -1.95 -11.35
CA ILE A 7 1.43 -0.70 -12.08
C ILE A 7 2.15 0.41 -11.32
N THR A 8 3.19 0.96 -11.93
CA THR A 8 4.00 2.03 -11.33
C THR A 8 3.95 3.32 -12.17
N GLY A 9 4.17 4.45 -11.53
CA GLY A 9 4.25 5.76 -12.18
C GLY A 9 4.20 6.91 -11.18
N GLY A 10 4.39 8.13 -11.64
CA GLY A 10 4.38 9.33 -10.80
C GLY A 10 3.02 9.68 -10.20
N ALA A 11 2.98 10.67 -9.32
CA ALA A 11 1.73 11.18 -8.76
C ALA A 11 0.79 11.70 -9.87
N LYS A 12 -0.50 11.42 -9.74
CA LYS A 12 -1.56 11.84 -10.70
C LYS A 12 -1.35 11.37 -12.14
N SER A 13 -0.60 10.29 -12.38
CA SER A 13 -0.32 9.74 -13.71
C SER A 13 -1.43 8.83 -14.28
N GLY A 14 -2.56 8.67 -13.57
CA GLY A 14 -3.67 7.81 -14.01
C GLY A 14 -3.52 6.33 -13.65
N LYS A 15 -2.55 5.93 -12.83
CA LYS A 15 -2.29 4.52 -12.47
C LYS A 15 -3.52 3.77 -11.94
N SER A 16 -4.25 4.37 -11.02
CA SER A 16 -5.45 3.75 -10.43
C SER A 16 -6.54 3.56 -11.49
N GLU A 17 -6.67 4.49 -12.44
CA GLU A 17 -7.61 4.37 -13.57
C GLU A 17 -7.21 3.23 -14.50
N VAL A 18 -5.94 3.13 -14.86
CA VAL A 18 -5.41 2.02 -15.66
C VAL A 18 -5.65 0.68 -14.96
N ALA A 19 -5.42 0.61 -13.65
CA ALA A 19 -5.66 -0.60 -12.87
C ALA A 19 -7.14 -0.99 -12.80
N GLU A 20 -8.04 -0.01 -12.61
CA GLU A 20 -9.50 -0.21 -12.65
C GLU A 20 -9.96 -0.68 -14.06
N ASP A 21 -9.44 -0.06 -15.12
CA ASP A 21 -9.78 -0.41 -16.51
C ASP A 21 -9.35 -1.83 -16.89
N MET A 22 -8.25 -2.35 -16.34
CA MET A 22 -7.83 -3.74 -16.56
C MET A 22 -8.88 -4.75 -16.09
N TYR A 23 -9.70 -4.38 -15.13
CA TYR A 23 -10.74 -5.23 -14.55
C TYR A 23 -12.17 -4.73 -14.86
N ALA A 24 -12.34 -3.76 -15.77
CA ALA A 24 -13.64 -3.14 -16.05
C ALA A 24 -14.75 -4.12 -16.47
N ASN A 25 -14.37 -5.23 -17.12
CA ASN A 25 -15.30 -6.30 -17.53
C ASN A 25 -15.26 -7.52 -16.61
N GLU A 26 -14.62 -7.42 -15.47
CA GLU A 26 -14.48 -8.52 -14.51
C GLU A 26 -15.48 -8.36 -13.36
N HIS A 27 -16.05 -9.47 -12.94
CA HIS A 27 -17.00 -9.54 -11.83
C HIS A 27 -16.33 -10.00 -10.54
N GLY A 28 -16.88 -9.56 -9.40
CA GLY A 28 -16.45 -10.03 -8.09
C GLY A 28 -15.00 -9.66 -7.75
N VAL A 29 -14.51 -8.53 -8.23
CA VAL A 29 -13.19 -8.01 -7.88
C VAL A 29 -13.22 -7.42 -6.48
N CYS A 30 -12.20 -7.71 -5.67
CA CYS A 30 -11.99 -7.06 -4.38
C CYS A 30 -10.97 -5.91 -4.54
N TYR A 31 -11.43 -4.68 -4.34
CA TYR A 31 -10.59 -3.50 -4.28
C TYR A 31 -10.14 -3.25 -2.85
N ILE A 32 -8.84 -3.35 -2.61
CA ILE A 32 -8.22 -3.09 -1.30
C ILE A 32 -7.73 -1.64 -1.28
N ALA A 33 -8.46 -0.79 -0.58
CA ALA A 33 -8.09 0.61 -0.35
C ALA A 33 -7.15 0.70 0.86
N THR A 34 -5.91 1.07 0.64
CA THR A 34 -4.90 1.17 1.69
C THR A 34 -4.87 2.53 2.39
N SER A 35 -5.57 3.52 1.83
CA SER A 35 -5.80 4.83 2.45
C SER A 35 -6.92 4.71 3.48
N VAL A 36 -6.58 4.42 4.72
CA VAL A 36 -7.56 4.38 5.80
C VAL A 36 -7.97 5.78 6.21
N ILE A 37 -9.28 6.06 6.18
CA ILE A 37 -9.84 7.34 6.60
C ILE A 37 -9.68 7.47 8.12
N ARG A 38 -8.77 8.33 8.58
CA ARG A 38 -8.75 8.76 9.98
C ARG A 38 -9.85 9.81 10.22
N ALA A 39 -10.48 9.80 11.39
CA ALA A 39 -11.68 10.59 11.70
C ALA A 39 -11.60 12.11 11.46
N ASN A 40 -10.40 12.65 11.27
CA ASN A 40 -10.14 14.10 11.05
C ASN A 40 -9.74 14.45 9.61
N GLN A 41 -10.00 13.57 8.62
CA GLN A 41 -9.62 13.86 7.24
C GLN A 41 -10.55 14.85 6.56
N ASP A 42 -9.92 15.73 5.75
CA ASP A 42 -10.50 16.83 4.98
C ASP A 42 -11.66 16.39 4.08
N SER A 43 -12.64 17.25 3.90
CA SER A 43 -13.78 17.10 2.99
C SER A 43 -13.34 16.76 1.54
N GLU A 44 -12.17 17.25 1.12
CA GLU A 44 -11.60 16.98 -0.21
C GLU A 44 -11.20 15.52 -0.40
N MET A 45 -10.62 14.87 0.64
CA MET A 45 -10.25 13.46 0.59
C MET A 45 -11.50 12.56 0.52
N LYS A 46 -12.54 12.89 1.29
CA LYS A 46 -13.84 12.17 1.23
C LYS A 46 -14.49 12.25 -0.15
N LEU A 47 -14.40 13.42 -0.80
CA LEU A 47 -14.90 13.61 -2.16
C LEU A 47 -14.11 12.78 -3.20
N LYS A 48 -12.79 12.69 -3.06
CA LYS A 48 -11.95 11.85 -3.92
C LYS A 48 -12.32 10.38 -3.78
N ILE A 49 -12.43 9.88 -2.55
CA ILE A 49 -12.83 8.48 -2.29
C ILE A 49 -14.21 8.19 -2.88
N LYS A 50 -15.18 9.10 -2.70
CA LYS A 50 -16.51 8.96 -3.27
C LYS A 50 -16.49 8.88 -4.80
N LYS A 51 -15.71 9.73 -5.47
CA LYS A 51 -15.54 9.71 -6.94
C LYS A 51 -14.89 8.40 -7.41
N HIS A 52 -13.88 7.90 -6.71
CA HIS A 52 -13.24 6.62 -7.02
C HIS A 52 -14.22 5.45 -6.86
N ARG A 53 -15.06 5.44 -5.81
CA ARG A 53 -16.10 4.40 -5.62
C ARG A 53 -17.16 4.43 -6.73
N GLN A 54 -17.54 5.60 -7.24
CA GLN A 54 -18.58 5.75 -8.27
C GLN A 54 -18.14 5.26 -9.66
N ARG A 55 -16.84 5.12 -9.93
CA ARG A 55 -16.32 4.64 -11.22
C ARG A 55 -16.28 3.11 -11.30
N ARG A 56 -16.30 2.43 -10.16
CA ARG A 56 -16.17 0.98 -10.10
C ARG A 56 -17.52 0.29 -10.36
N PRO A 57 -17.51 -0.89 -11.00
CA PRO A 57 -18.70 -1.71 -11.09
C PRO A 57 -19.37 -1.95 -9.73
N ALA A 58 -20.70 -2.04 -9.73
CA ALA A 58 -21.48 -2.13 -8.48
C ALA A 58 -21.28 -3.47 -7.73
N ASP A 59 -20.77 -4.49 -8.42
CA ASP A 59 -20.48 -5.82 -7.87
C ASP A 59 -19.07 -5.98 -7.32
N TRP A 60 -18.24 -4.91 -7.39
CA TRP A 60 -16.94 -4.91 -6.74
C TRP A 60 -17.07 -4.69 -5.24
N THR A 61 -16.35 -5.48 -4.48
CA THR A 61 -16.21 -5.26 -3.04
C THR A 61 -15.09 -4.27 -2.77
N THR A 62 -15.29 -3.35 -1.83
CA THR A 62 -14.22 -2.46 -1.34
C THR A 62 -13.88 -2.81 0.10
N GLU A 63 -12.64 -3.17 0.33
CA GLU A 63 -12.06 -3.40 1.65
C GLU A 63 -11.10 -2.27 2.00
N GLU A 64 -11.31 -1.59 3.10
CA GLU A 64 -10.40 -0.54 3.62
C GLU A 64 -9.39 -1.18 4.58
N ARG A 65 -8.18 -1.45 4.09
CA ARG A 65 -7.19 -2.22 4.83
C ARG A 65 -5.77 -1.93 4.38
N TYR A 66 -4.84 -1.80 5.31
CA TYR A 66 -3.39 -1.78 5.06
C TYR A 66 -2.62 -2.79 5.92
N LYS A 67 -3.27 -3.38 6.95
CA LYS A 67 -2.72 -4.45 7.81
C LYS A 67 -3.34 -5.79 7.47
N ASP A 68 -2.57 -6.85 7.73
CA ASP A 68 -3.06 -8.23 7.60
C ASP A 68 -3.68 -8.54 6.22
N VAL A 69 -3.18 -7.87 5.17
CA VAL A 69 -3.67 -8.06 3.79
C VAL A 69 -3.49 -9.52 3.36
N SER A 70 -2.37 -10.15 3.73
CA SER A 70 -2.11 -11.56 3.43
C SER A 70 -3.12 -12.49 4.08
N ILE A 71 -3.50 -12.22 5.33
CA ILE A 71 -4.51 -13.01 6.05
C ILE A 71 -5.87 -12.82 5.38
N PHE A 72 -6.22 -11.59 5.01
CA PHE A 72 -7.45 -11.30 4.30
C PHE A 72 -7.55 -12.06 2.97
N VAL A 73 -6.47 -12.09 2.19
CA VAL A 73 -6.41 -12.84 0.93
C VAL A 73 -6.59 -14.35 1.18
N LEU A 74 -5.94 -14.91 2.21
CA LEU A 74 -6.07 -16.34 2.55
C LEU A 74 -7.46 -16.75 3.03
N MET A 75 -8.22 -15.81 3.60
CA MET A 75 -9.55 -16.08 4.19
C MET A 75 -10.71 -15.78 3.26
N ASN A 76 -10.45 -15.28 2.04
CA ASN A 76 -11.48 -14.90 1.08
C ASN A 76 -11.24 -15.53 -0.29
N ASP A 77 -12.34 -15.81 -0.99
CA ASP A 77 -12.34 -16.53 -2.27
C ASP A 77 -12.44 -15.61 -3.50
N TYR A 78 -12.08 -14.32 -3.38
CA TYR A 78 -12.03 -13.44 -4.53
C TYR A 78 -10.95 -13.92 -5.50
N GLN A 79 -11.31 -14.09 -6.77
CA GLN A 79 -10.34 -14.51 -7.78
C GLN A 79 -9.36 -13.39 -8.15
N LYS A 80 -9.80 -12.16 -8.00
CA LYS A 80 -9.05 -10.95 -8.41
C LYS A 80 -9.08 -9.89 -7.34
N TYR A 81 -7.89 -9.34 -7.08
CA TYR A 81 -7.69 -8.24 -6.15
C TYR A 81 -7.05 -7.06 -6.87
N LEU A 82 -7.43 -5.84 -6.48
CA LEU A 82 -6.75 -4.61 -6.85
C LEU A 82 -6.35 -3.88 -5.57
N LEU A 83 -5.05 -3.79 -5.29
CA LEU A 83 -4.52 -3.07 -4.12
C LEU A 83 -4.08 -1.67 -4.54
N ASP A 84 -4.74 -0.65 -4.04
CA ASP A 84 -4.47 0.77 -4.33
C ASP A 84 -4.26 1.57 -3.02
N ASP A 85 -3.02 1.91 -2.67
CA ASP A 85 -1.75 1.62 -3.32
C ASP A 85 -0.70 1.11 -2.30
N ALA A 86 0.36 0.51 -2.81
CA ALA A 86 1.47 0.02 -2.00
C ALA A 86 2.21 1.14 -1.25
N THR A 87 2.26 2.34 -1.81
CA THR A 87 2.89 3.52 -1.18
C THR A 87 2.17 3.90 0.11
N MET A 88 0.83 3.99 0.08
CA MET A 88 0.03 4.29 1.26
C MET A 88 0.06 3.16 2.28
N MET A 89 0.03 1.90 1.83
CA MET A 89 0.22 0.75 2.71
C MET A 89 1.58 0.84 3.44
N THR A 90 2.65 1.10 2.71
CA THR A 90 4.01 1.29 3.28
C THR A 90 4.04 2.44 4.29
N THR A 91 3.44 3.58 3.95
CA THR A 91 3.36 4.76 4.82
C THR A 91 2.66 4.44 6.14
N ASN A 92 1.49 3.84 6.07
CA ASN A 92 0.71 3.50 7.25
C ASN A 92 1.42 2.47 8.13
N LEU A 93 2.02 1.44 7.53
CA LEU A 93 2.82 0.45 8.26
C LEU A 93 4.05 1.09 8.92
N PHE A 94 4.73 2.01 8.23
CA PHE A 94 5.89 2.70 8.77
C PHE A 94 5.54 3.46 10.05
N PHE A 95 4.53 4.32 10.02
CA PHE A 95 4.11 5.09 11.19
C PHE A 95 3.62 4.22 12.35
N ASP A 96 2.90 3.14 12.06
CA ASP A 96 2.49 2.19 13.09
C ASP A 96 3.67 1.48 13.76
N LEU A 97 4.69 1.11 12.97
CA LEU A 97 5.88 0.44 13.49
C LEU A 97 6.75 1.40 14.31
N VAL A 98 6.87 2.67 13.90
CA VAL A 98 7.54 3.70 14.70
C VAL A 98 6.81 3.89 16.02
N ALA A 99 5.50 4.14 16.00
CA ALA A 99 4.71 4.32 17.22
C ALA A 99 4.79 3.12 18.17
N LYS A 100 4.83 1.90 17.62
CA LYS A 100 5.01 0.67 18.41
C LYS A 100 6.41 0.56 19.01
N MET A 101 7.46 0.95 18.27
CA MET A 101 8.85 0.86 18.69
C MET A 101 9.13 1.77 19.90
N TYR A 102 8.58 2.97 19.88
CA TYR A 102 8.79 3.97 20.93
C TYR A 102 7.71 3.98 22.02
N ASN A 103 6.72 3.07 21.94
CA ASN A 103 5.56 3.01 22.85
C ASN A 103 4.82 4.35 22.97
N ASP A 104 4.82 5.11 21.89
CA ASP A 104 4.36 6.49 21.86
C ASP A 104 3.03 6.61 21.11
N PHE A 105 1.91 6.35 21.82
CA PHE A 105 0.59 6.56 21.28
C PHE A 105 -0.35 7.21 22.33
N PRO A 106 -0.82 8.44 22.08
CA PRO A 106 -0.51 9.38 20.98
C PRO A 106 0.74 10.19 21.31
N GLY A 107 1.83 9.98 20.59
CA GLY A 107 3.11 10.61 20.80
C GLY A 107 3.61 11.54 19.71
N ASN A 108 4.83 12.01 19.84
CA ASN A 108 5.48 12.87 18.85
C ASN A 108 6.31 12.04 17.86
N VAL A 109 5.62 11.35 16.95
CA VAL A 109 6.24 10.45 15.96
C VAL A 109 7.35 11.14 15.15
N ASP A 110 7.25 12.46 14.92
CA ASP A 110 8.28 13.21 14.19
C ASP A 110 9.60 13.27 14.96
N GLU A 111 9.55 13.48 16.30
CA GLU A 111 10.72 13.46 17.17
C GLU A 111 11.33 12.05 17.23
N ASP A 112 10.51 11.03 17.32
CA ASP A 112 10.97 9.63 17.32
C ASP A 112 11.73 9.30 16.05
N ILE A 113 11.20 9.69 14.88
CA ILE A 113 11.86 9.48 13.59
C ILE A 113 13.21 10.19 13.51
N GLU A 114 13.31 11.42 14.03
CA GLU A 114 14.58 12.14 14.05
C GLU A 114 15.65 11.45 14.92
N GLN A 115 15.25 10.75 15.97
CA GLN A 115 16.14 10.01 16.88
C GLN A 115 16.52 8.62 16.37
N MET A 116 15.75 8.02 15.44
CA MET A 116 16.00 6.66 14.94
C MET A 116 17.43 6.46 14.47
N ASN A 117 18.06 5.38 14.92
CA ASN A 117 19.34 4.94 14.38
C ASN A 117 19.17 4.05 13.14
N LYS A 118 20.28 3.66 12.52
CA LYS A 118 20.28 2.88 11.28
C LYS A 118 19.66 1.49 11.47
N ASP A 119 19.95 0.82 12.57
CA ASP A 119 19.46 -0.54 12.82
C ASP A 119 17.93 -0.56 13.04
N GLU A 120 17.40 0.46 13.69
CA GLU A 120 15.95 0.65 13.86
C GLU A 120 15.25 0.89 12.53
N ILE A 121 15.83 1.73 11.66
CA ILE A 121 15.31 1.97 10.30
C ILE A 121 15.32 0.67 9.49
N GLU A 122 16.43 -0.06 9.48
CA GLU A 122 16.54 -1.34 8.76
C GLU A 122 15.55 -2.40 9.29
N SER A 123 15.31 -2.43 10.60
CA SER A 123 14.34 -3.32 11.24
C SER A 123 12.91 -3.03 10.74
N ILE A 124 12.52 -1.74 10.70
CA ILE A 124 11.20 -1.33 10.21
C ILE A 124 11.07 -1.66 8.71
N GLN A 125 12.07 -1.33 7.91
CA GLN A 125 12.07 -1.63 6.46
C GLN A 125 11.94 -3.14 6.21
N THR A 126 12.68 -3.96 6.95
CA THR A 126 12.61 -5.43 6.86
C THR A 126 11.22 -5.93 7.20
N THR A 127 10.60 -5.40 8.25
CA THR A 127 9.24 -5.78 8.67
C THR A 127 8.22 -5.44 7.58
N ILE A 128 8.32 -4.24 6.98
CA ILE A 128 7.44 -3.83 5.87
C ILE A 128 7.61 -4.75 4.67
N LEU A 129 8.85 -5.06 4.27
CA LEU A 129 9.13 -5.97 3.15
C LEU A 129 8.57 -7.38 3.41
N GLN A 130 8.63 -7.86 4.64
CA GLN A 130 8.03 -9.14 5.04
C GLN A 130 6.51 -9.13 4.88
N GLU A 131 5.83 -8.02 5.22
CA GLU A 131 4.37 -7.92 5.01
C GLU A 131 4.01 -8.02 3.51
N PHE A 132 4.72 -7.33 2.62
CA PHE A 132 4.50 -7.47 1.18
C PHE A 132 4.84 -8.87 0.66
N SER A 133 5.91 -9.49 1.17
CA SER A 133 6.24 -10.89 0.82
C SER A 133 5.12 -11.85 1.20
N LYS A 134 4.53 -11.70 2.39
CA LYS A 134 3.39 -12.50 2.84
C LYS A 134 2.17 -12.32 1.92
N VAL A 135 1.91 -11.10 1.43
CA VAL A 135 0.83 -10.85 0.46
C VAL A 135 1.07 -11.63 -0.83
N VAL A 136 2.28 -11.57 -1.38
CA VAL A 136 2.63 -12.32 -2.59
C VAL A 136 2.53 -13.84 -2.37
N ASP A 137 3.05 -14.32 -1.25
CA ASP A 137 2.99 -15.75 -0.90
C ASP A 137 1.54 -16.24 -0.70
N SER A 138 0.65 -15.37 -0.18
CA SER A 138 -0.77 -15.70 -0.04
C SER A 138 -1.44 -15.92 -1.39
N LEU A 139 -1.15 -15.08 -2.39
CA LEU A 139 -1.66 -15.24 -3.76
C LEU A 139 -1.23 -16.58 -4.38
N GLN A 140 0.04 -16.96 -4.18
CA GLN A 140 0.55 -18.22 -4.70
C GLN A 140 -0.13 -19.46 -4.07
N ARG A 141 -0.49 -19.37 -2.79
CA ARG A 141 -1.18 -20.44 -2.07
C ARG A 141 -2.65 -20.60 -2.47
N THR A 142 -3.29 -19.52 -2.85
CA THR A 142 -4.73 -19.48 -3.17
C THR A 142 -5.01 -19.48 -4.67
N ASP A 143 -3.97 -19.44 -5.51
CA ASP A 143 -4.05 -19.37 -6.98
C ASP A 143 -4.88 -18.17 -7.49
N GLN A 144 -4.81 -17.04 -6.77
CA GLN A 144 -5.54 -15.81 -7.05
C GLN A 144 -4.67 -14.79 -7.79
N GLU A 145 -5.31 -13.80 -8.39
CA GLU A 145 -4.63 -12.71 -9.11
C GLU A 145 -4.71 -11.39 -8.33
N MET A 146 -3.63 -10.62 -8.36
CA MET A 146 -3.62 -9.27 -7.76
C MET A 146 -2.91 -8.28 -8.68
N THR A 147 -3.53 -7.13 -8.87
CA THR A 147 -2.88 -5.94 -9.41
C THR A 147 -2.56 -4.99 -8.26
N ILE A 148 -1.30 -4.58 -8.17
CA ILE A 148 -0.84 -3.61 -7.16
C ILE A 148 -0.46 -2.31 -7.85
N VAL A 149 -1.06 -1.21 -7.40
CA VAL A 149 -0.68 0.15 -7.80
C VAL A 149 0.39 0.68 -6.84
N THR A 150 1.42 1.32 -7.36
CA THR A 150 2.46 1.95 -6.55
C THR A 150 2.95 3.25 -7.16
N ASN A 151 3.46 4.16 -6.33
CA ASN A 151 4.08 5.39 -6.81
C ASN A 151 5.58 5.21 -7.00
N GLU A 152 6.11 5.79 -8.08
CA GLU A 152 7.53 6.06 -8.24
C GLU A 152 7.84 7.47 -7.70
N VAL A 153 8.65 7.53 -6.65
CA VAL A 153 8.98 8.79 -5.95
C VAL A 153 10.50 9.06 -5.89
N GLY A 154 11.31 8.16 -6.48
CA GLY A 154 12.76 8.23 -6.41
C GLY A 154 13.42 9.20 -7.40
N LEU A 155 12.71 9.66 -8.43
CA LEU A 155 13.25 10.47 -9.52
C LEU A 155 13.37 11.98 -9.19
N GLY A 156 12.94 12.43 -8.02
CA GLY A 156 12.98 13.83 -7.60
C GLY A 156 14.25 14.22 -6.84
N LEU A 157 14.24 15.45 -6.32
CA LEU A 157 15.29 15.93 -5.42
C LEU A 157 15.30 15.12 -4.13
N VAL A 158 16.47 15.01 -3.50
CA VAL A 158 16.60 14.37 -2.19
C VAL A 158 15.80 15.17 -1.16
N PRO A 159 14.83 14.56 -0.46
CA PRO A 159 14.03 15.25 0.53
C PRO A 159 14.87 15.83 1.68
N ALA A 160 14.48 17.01 2.19
CA ALA A 160 15.17 17.65 3.30
C ALA A 160 14.95 16.91 4.63
N SER A 161 13.72 16.43 4.91
CA SER A 161 13.43 15.74 6.17
C SER A 161 13.95 14.30 6.16
N LYS A 162 14.35 13.83 7.34
CA LYS A 162 14.79 12.44 7.55
C LYS A 162 13.66 11.46 7.26
N GLU A 163 12.47 11.73 7.74
CA GLU A 163 11.25 10.97 7.46
C GLU A 163 11.05 10.72 5.96
N SER A 164 11.02 11.81 5.18
CA SER A 164 10.80 11.70 3.73
C SER A 164 11.90 10.91 3.02
N ARG A 165 13.15 10.98 3.48
CA ARG A 165 14.24 10.17 2.93
C ARG A 165 14.04 8.69 3.24
N ILE A 166 13.70 8.36 4.50
CA ILE A 166 13.46 6.97 4.92
C ILE A 166 12.27 6.39 4.13
N LEU A 167 11.17 7.12 4.05
CA LEU A 167 9.98 6.69 3.30
C LEU A 167 10.29 6.49 1.82
N ARG A 168 10.98 7.44 1.16
CA ARG A 168 11.38 7.32 -0.24
C ARG A 168 12.19 6.05 -0.48
N ASP A 169 13.19 5.80 0.37
CA ASP A 169 14.06 4.63 0.23
C ASP A 169 13.26 3.33 0.49
N THR A 170 12.34 3.34 1.45
CA THR A 170 11.46 2.21 1.74
C THR A 170 10.51 1.90 0.58
N TYR A 171 9.93 2.92 -0.07
CA TYR A 171 9.12 2.75 -1.28
C TYR A 171 9.93 2.09 -2.40
N GLY A 172 11.18 2.52 -2.58
CA GLY A 172 12.09 1.92 -3.56
C GLY A 172 12.34 0.44 -3.29
N LEU A 173 12.58 0.06 -2.04
CA LEU A 173 12.75 -1.34 -1.64
C LEU A 173 11.49 -2.19 -1.88
N VAL A 174 10.31 -1.67 -1.54
CA VAL A 174 9.03 -2.33 -1.79
C VAL A 174 8.81 -2.49 -3.31
N ASN A 175 9.05 -1.45 -4.10
CA ASN A 175 8.90 -1.51 -5.55
C ASN A 175 9.83 -2.55 -6.18
N GLN A 176 11.09 -2.64 -5.71
CA GLN A 176 12.02 -3.68 -6.15
C GLN A 176 11.54 -5.09 -5.82
N LEU A 177 11.03 -5.30 -4.60
CA LEU A 177 10.49 -6.59 -4.17
C LEU A 177 9.30 -7.00 -5.04
N LEU A 178 8.34 -6.10 -5.24
CA LEU A 178 7.14 -6.36 -6.03
C LEU A 178 7.48 -6.61 -7.51
N ALA A 179 8.37 -5.83 -8.10
CA ALA A 179 8.81 -6.00 -9.48
C ALA A 179 9.54 -7.34 -9.75
N LYS A 180 10.24 -7.87 -8.75
CA LYS A 180 10.87 -9.21 -8.86
C LYS A 180 9.88 -10.36 -8.81
N LYS A 181 8.67 -10.09 -8.31
CA LYS A 181 7.64 -11.09 -8.07
C LYS A 181 6.45 -11.00 -9.05
N SER A 182 6.37 -9.91 -9.82
CA SER A 182 5.35 -9.66 -10.87
C SER A 182 5.65 -10.34 -12.20
#